data_c3f20f838806ecc4088fc4dce3242e98
#
_entry.id   c3f20f838806ecc4088fc4dce3242e98
#
_cell.length_a   1.000
_cell.length_b   1.000
_cell.length_c   1.000
_cell.angle_alpha   90.00
_cell.angle_beta   90.00
_cell.angle_gamma   90.00
#
_symmetry.space_group_name_H-M   'P 1'
#
loop_
_entity.id
_entity.type
_entity.pdbx_description
1 polymer ?
#
loop_
_entity_poly.entity_id
_entity_poly.type
_entity_poly.pdbx_seq_one_letter_code
_entity_poly.pdbx_strand_id
1 'polypeptide(L)'
;IPLDDPSSPTTPKPVPLTGTPAFPANGCHDSGVILGDANLFACASGGSANVFDIGDNEFPGGSLTDPVLLYTVNEPGVGQPGTNGSWHSAAFTWDGEVLVLGWEPGGGSQPECEATDPDVDKSWFFYDAQTGAKLGQFVLPRPQTAAENCTIHNYNIVPTDKRYLLVGGNYQAGISVVDFTDPANATEVAYADPAPLVPTQLGGDWSTYYYNGRIYESDITRGLIIWNLSGKWDAGARKLDFLNPQTSMFTIG
;
A
#
# COMPACT_ATOMS: atom_id res chain seq x y z
N ILE A 1 -14.13 12.94 -11.37
CA ILE A 1 -15.60 13.07 -11.52
C ILE A 1 -15.99 14.34 -10.81
N PRO A 2 -16.54 15.36 -11.47
CA PRO A 2 -17.08 16.51 -10.79
C PRO A 2 -18.17 16.05 -9.82
N LEU A 3 -18.06 16.47 -8.56
CA LEU A 3 -19.01 16.14 -7.50
C LEU A 3 -19.95 17.31 -7.17
N ASP A 4 -19.97 18.33 -8.02
CA ASP A 4 -20.79 19.53 -7.85
C ASP A 4 -22.29 19.22 -7.82
N ASP A 5 -22.68 18.17 -8.53
CA ASP A 5 -24.03 17.60 -8.49
C ASP A 5 -23.94 16.07 -8.59
N PRO A 6 -23.92 15.35 -7.47
CA PRO A 6 -23.86 13.89 -7.48
C PRO A 6 -25.12 13.22 -8.06
N SER A 7 -26.25 13.95 -8.19
CA SER A 7 -27.46 13.45 -8.83
C SER A 7 -27.39 13.49 -10.37
N SER A 8 -26.43 14.22 -10.92
CA SER A 8 -26.20 14.35 -12.36
C SER A 8 -24.72 14.12 -12.68
N PRO A 9 -24.21 12.89 -12.52
CA PRO A 9 -22.81 12.60 -12.74
C PRO A 9 -22.46 12.82 -14.21
N THR A 10 -21.50 13.69 -14.46
CA THR A 10 -20.95 13.84 -15.81
C THR A 10 -20.11 12.62 -16.17
N THR A 11 -20.03 12.30 -17.46
CA THR A 11 -19.11 11.24 -17.92
C THR A 11 -17.69 11.58 -17.48
N PRO A 12 -16.99 10.68 -16.79
CA PRO A 12 -15.60 10.89 -16.42
C PRO A 12 -14.76 11.17 -17.67
N LYS A 13 -13.98 12.25 -17.63
CA LYS A 13 -13.00 12.51 -18.68
C LYS A 13 -11.70 11.82 -18.27
N PRO A 14 -11.15 10.92 -19.09
CA PRO A 14 -9.81 10.42 -18.86
C PRO A 14 -8.82 11.57 -18.84
N VAL A 15 -7.99 11.63 -17.81
CA VAL A 15 -6.81 12.51 -17.80
C VAL A 15 -5.66 11.69 -18.37
N PRO A 16 -5.11 12.05 -19.53
CA PRO A 16 -3.97 11.33 -20.06
C PRO A 16 -2.76 11.59 -19.16
N LEU A 17 -2.10 10.53 -18.74
CA LEU A 17 -0.83 10.63 -18.05
C LEU A 17 0.29 10.81 -19.07
N THR A 18 0.92 11.96 -19.06
CA THR A 18 2.01 12.30 -20.00
C THR A 18 3.36 11.86 -19.44
N GLY A 19 4.37 11.74 -20.31
CA GLY A 19 5.73 11.37 -19.90
C GLY A 19 5.96 9.88 -19.68
N THR A 20 4.97 9.04 -19.94
CA THR A 20 5.13 7.59 -19.79
C THR A 20 5.75 6.94 -21.02
N PRO A 21 6.68 5.99 -20.85
CA PRO A 21 6.78 4.89 -21.79
C PRO A 21 5.56 4.00 -21.52
N ALA A 22 4.55 4.11 -22.35
CA ALA A 22 3.32 3.32 -22.25
C ALA A 22 2.81 3.08 -20.80
N PHE A 23 1.86 3.88 -20.38
CA PHE A 23 1.03 3.56 -19.23
C PHE A 23 0.60 2.08 -19.35
N PRO A 24 0.68 1.27 -18.31
CA PRO A 24 0.30 -0.13 -18.41
C PRO A 24 -1.07 -0.21 -19.08
N ALA A 25 -1.21 -1.04 -20.10
CA ALA A 25 -2.45 -1.16 -20.87
C ALA A 25 -3.68 -1.43 -20.00
N ASN A 26 -3.45 -1.89 -18.76
CA ASN A 26 -4.47 -2.26 -17.78
C ASN A 26 -4.74 -1.18 -16.70
N GLY A 27 -4.09 -0.02 -16.75
CA GLY A 27 -4.23 1.03 -15.73
C GLY A 27 -3.54 0.68 -14.41
N CYS A 28 -3.83 1.43 -13.34
CA CYS A 28 -3.37 1.11 -11.99
C CYS A 28 -4.25 0.01 -11.40
N HIS A 29 -3.64 -0.97 -10.74
CA HIS A 29 -4.38 -1.91 -9.89
C HIS A 29 -4.85 -1.18 -8.64
N ASP A 30 -3.93 -0.51 -7.96
CA ASP A 30 -4.21 0.40 -6.87
C ASP A 30 -3.35 1.66 -6.99
N SER A 31 -3.73 2.71 -6.27
CA SER A 31 -3.08 3.99 -6.37
C SER A 31 -3.04 4.73 -5.04
N GLY A 32 -1.93 5.39 -4.78
CA GLY A 32 -1.77 6.33 -3.68
C GLY A 32 -1.74 7.77 -4.18
N VAL A 33 -2.38 8.66 -3.44
CA VAL A 33 -2.33 10.11 -3.69
C VAL A 33 -1.98 10.81 -2.40
N ILE A 34 -1.06 11.76 -2.45
CA ILE A 34 -0.84 12.69 -1.36
C ILE A 34 -0.81 14.12 -1.88
N LEU A 35 -1.67 14.96 -1.32
CA LEU A 35 -1.80 16.38 -1.63
C LEU A 35 -1.18 17.24 -0.53
N GLY A 36 -0.98 18.50 -0.80
CA GLY A 36 -0.38 19.45 0.11
C GLY A 36 1.05 19.78 -0.30
N ASP A 37 2.03 19.52 0.56
CA ASP A 37 3.41 19.89 0.24
C ASP A 37 4.05 18.91 -0.78
N ALA A 38 3.64 17.65 -0.81
CA ALA A 38 4.23 16.64 -1.68
C ALA A 38 3.61 16.60 -3.09
N ASN A 39 2.29 16.63 -3.20
CA ASN A 39 1.53 16.59 -4.47
C ASN A 39 1.95 15.45 -5.41
N LEU A 40 1.90 14.21 -4.90
CA LEU A 40 2.32 13.02 -5.63
C LEU A 40 1.15 12.06 -5.89
N PHE A 41 1.26 11.34 -6.99
CA PHE A 41 0.40 10.23 -7.36
C PHE A 41 1.25 9.01 -7.69
N ALA A 42 0.99 7.90 -7.02
CA ALA A 42 1.63 6.61 -7.29
C ALA A 42 0.62 5.64 -7.90
N CYS A 43 1.05 4.94 -8.94
CA CYS A 43 0.27 3.92 -9.65
C CYS A 43 0.99 2.59 -9.56
N ALA A 44 0.46 1.65 -8.78
CA ALA A 44 0.90 0.26 -8.76
C ALA A 44 0.19 -0.52 -9.86
N SER A 45 0.93 -1.12 -10.80
CA SER A 45 0.34 -1.80 -11.94
C SER A 45 1.26 -2.82 -12.59
N GLY A 46 0.87 -4.06 -12.56
CA GLY A 46 1.58 -5.13 -13.27
C GLY A 46 3.07 -5.19 -12.88
N GLY A 47 3.95 -5.07 -13.85
CA GLY A 47 5.39 -5.15 -13.66
C GLY A 47 6.08 -3.85 -13.24
N SER A 48 5.35 -2.74 -13.06
CA SER A 48 5.94 -1.46 -12.69
C SER A 48 5.08 -0.68 -11.72
N ALA A 49 5.71 0.13 -10.87
CA ALA A 49 5.05 1.18 -10.13
C ALA A 49 5.58 2.53 -10.61
N ASN A 50 4.67 3.43 -10.97
CA ASN A 50 5.00 4.73 -11.54
C ASN A 50 4.59 5.84 -10.59
N VAL A 51 5.43 6.84 -10.41
CA VAL A 51 5.15 8.00 -9.57
C VAL A 51 5.15 9.26 -10.41
N PHE A 52 4.15 10.08 -10.18
CA PHE A 52 3.89 11.29 -10.94
C PHE A 52 3.83 12.50 -10.01
N ASP A 53 4.35 13.62 -10.49
CA ASP A 53 4.04 14.93 -9.96
C ASP A 53 2.63 15.35 -10.44
N ILE A 54 1.79 15.76 -9.51
CA ILE A 54 0.42 16.24 -9.75
C ILE A 54 0.18 17.63 -9.17
N GLY A 55 1.23 18.26 -8.66
CA GLY A 55 1.17 19.61 -8.10
C GLY A 55 1.65 20.66 -9.08
N ASP A 56 1.42 21.93 -8.72
CA ASP A 56 1.95 23.08 -9.45
C ASP A 56 3.40 23.36 -9.01
N ASN A 57 4.22 22.34 -8.94
CA ASN A 57 5.63 22.47 -8.59
C ASN A 57 6.40 23.15 -9.73
N GLU A 58 7.42 23.94 -9.41
CA GLU A 58 8.25 24.61 -10.42
C GLU A 58 8.97 23.59 -11.32
N PHE A 59 9.25 22.41 -10.82
CA PHE A 59 9.84 21.32 -11.56
C PHE A 59 9.44 19.96 -10.95
N PRO A 60 9.01 19.02 -11.80
CA PRO A 60 8.92 19.01 -13.26
C PRO A 60 7.67 19.70 -13.84
N GLY A 61 6.80 20.30 -13.00
CA GLY A 61 5.69 21.11 -13.46
C GLY A 61 4.42 20.32 -13.78
N GLY A 62 4.17 19.23 -13.07
CA GLY A 62 2.94 18.46 -13.16
C GLY A 62 1.73 19.21 -12.59
N SER A 63 0.54 18.71 -12.90
CA SER A 63 -0.73 19.20 -12.33
C SER A 63 -1.74 18.06 -12.21
N LEU A 64 -2.84 18.29 -11.51
CA LEU A 64 -3.94 17.32 -11.41
C LEU A 64 -4.56 16.94 -12.76
N THR A 65 -4.44 17.80 -13.76
CA THR A 65 -4.99 17.57 -15.09
C THR A 65 -3.93 17.21 -16.15
N ASP A 66 -2.66 17.38 -15.81
CA ASP A 66 -1.51 17.04 -16.65
C ASP A 66 -0.37 16.51 -15.76
N PRO A 67 -0.49 15.29 -15.22
CA PRO A 67 0.52 14.67 -14.39
C PRO A 67 1.81 14.42 -15.16
N VAL A 68 2.95 14.64 -14.50
CA VAL A 68 4.27 14.40 -15.09
C VAL A 68 4.96 13.24 -14.40
N LEU A 69 5.41 12.23 -15.15
CA LEU A 69 6.14 11.08 -14.60
C LEU A 69 7.46 11.55 -13.97
N LEU A 70 7.63 11.25 -12.69
CA LEU A 70 8.89 11.48 -11.98
C LEU A 70 9.85 10.30 -12.18
N TYR A 71 9.39 9.10 -11.84
CA TYR A 71 10.19 7.88 -11.94
C TYR A 71 9.32 6.63 -12.02
N THR A 72 9.95 5.54 -12.40
CA THR A 72 9.38 4.19 -12.37
C THR A 72 10.20 3.34 -11.41
N VAL A 73 9.52 2.69 -10.48
CA VAL A 73 10.15 1.72 -9.57
C VAL A 73 10.33 0.39 -10.30
N ASN A 74 11.55 -0.12 -10.27
CA ASN A 74 11.91 -1.44 -10.76
C ASN A 74 12.61 -2.20 -9.63
N GLU A 75 11.96 -3.22 -9.09
CA GLU A 75 12.51 -4.07 -8.03
C GLU A 75 12.92 -5.42 -8.62
N PRO A 76 14.16 -5.89 -8.37
CA PRO A 76 14.55 -7.22 -8.81
C PRO A 76 13.64 -8.31 -8.24
N GLY A 77 13.17 -9.21 -9.09
CA GLY A 77 12.24 -10.28 -8.70
C GLY A 77 10.76 -9.88 -8.77
N VAL A 78 10.43 -8.60 -8.90
CA VAL A 78 9.06 -8.09 -8.99
C VAL A 78 8.72 -7.75 -10.43
N GLY A 79 7.60 -8.26 -10.93
CA GLY A 79 7.08 -7.90 -12.27
C GLY A 79 7.98 -8.27 -13.45
N GLN A 80 8.99 -9.11 -13.25
CA GLN A 80 9.87 -9.55 -14.32
C GLN A 80 9.16 -10.58 -15.21
N PRO A 81 9.57 -10.73 -16.48
CA PRO A 81 9.05 -11.78 -17.33
C PRO A 81 9.19 -13.16 -16.67
N GLY A 82 8.06 -13.84 -16.50
CA GLY A 82 8.01 -15.16 -15.85
C GLY A 82 7.66 -15.14 -14.36
N THR A 83 7.60 -13.97 -13.72
CA THR A 83 7.00 -13.85 -12.38
C THR A 83 5.49 -13.80 -12.50
N ASN A 84 4.80 -14.43 -11.55
CA ASN A 84 3.34 -14.40 -11.46
C ASN A 84 2.94 -13.45 -10.36
N GLY A 85 2.40 -12.29 -10.72
CA GLY A 85 1.98 -11.28 -9.77
C GLY A 85 1.99 -9.87 -10.35
N SER A 86 1.64 -8.91 -9.53
CA SER A 86 1.63 -7.49 -9.91
C SER A 86 2.05 -6.59 -8.75
N TRP A 87 2.64 -5.44 -9.06
CA TRP A 87 2.59 -4.32 -8.13
C TRP A 87 1.13 -4.05 -7.83
N HIS A 88 0.76 -4.21 -6.57
CA HIS A 88 -0.62 -4.32 -6.16
C HIS A 88 -1.13 -3.07 -5.44
N SER A 89 -0.34 -2.55 -4.51
CA SER A 89 -0.76 -1.47 -3.63
C SER A 89 0.32 -0.37 -3.54
N ALA A 90 -0.14 0.87 -3.35
CA ALA A 90 0.70 2.04 -3.20
C ALA A 90 0.10 3.00 -2.18
N ALA A 91 0.90 3.48 -1.23
CA ALA A 91 0.52 4.55 -0.31
C ALA A 91 1.74 5.39 0.09
N PHE A 92 1.51 6.65 0.41
CA PHE A 92 2.54 7.54 0.95
C PHE A 92 2.41 7.65 2.48
N THR A 93 3.52 7.91 3.16
CA THR A 93 3.49 8.40 4.53
C THR A 93 2.80 9.77 4.58
N TRP A 94 2.26 10.12 5.75
CA TRP A 94 1.45 11.33 5.90
C TRP A 94 2.23 12.64 5.78
N ASP A 95 3.55 12.59 5.77
CA ASP A 95 4.44 13.72 5.43
C ASP A 95 4.85 13.74 3.96
N GLY A 96 4.53 12.68 3.21
CA GLY A 96 4.88 12.55 1.81
C GLY A 96 6.32 12.17 1.53
N GLU A 97 7.06 11.73 2.54
CA GLU A 97 8.50 11.43 2.42
C GLU A 97 8.77 10.00 1.93
N VAL A 98 7.93 9.03 2.32
CA VAL A 98 8.11 7.62 1.97
C VAL A 98 6.94 7.09 1.16
N LEU A 99 7.25 6.46 0.04
CA LEU A 99 6.33 5.64 -0.73
C LEU A 99 6.44 4.19 -0.26
N VAL A 100 5.32 3.61 0.11
CA VAL A 100 5.19 2.18 0.41
C VAL A 100 4.55 1.48 -0.78
N LEU A 101 5.14 0.38 -1.22
CA LEU A 101 4.62 -0.46 -2.30
C LEU A 101 4.45 -1.89 -1.84
N GLY A 102 3.36 -2.52 -2.25
CA GLY A 102 3.08 -3.94 -2.06
C GLY A 102 3.16 -4.72 -3.38
N TRP A 103 3.73 -5.89 -3.32
CA TRP A 103 3.78 -6.88 -4.39
C TRP A 103 2.85 -8.03 -4.07
N GLU A 104 2.04 -8.49 -5.04
CA GLU A 104 1.14 -9.62 -4.87
C GLU A 104 1.53 -10.74 -5.84
N PRO A 105 2.46 -11.62 -5.45
CA PRO A 105 2.73 -12.84 -6.19
C PRO A 105 1.53 -13.79 -6.11
N GLY A 106 1.37 -14.65 -7.10
CA GLY A 106 0.29 -15.63 -7.13
C GLY A 106 -1.14 -15.07 -7.13
N GLY A 107 -1.31 -13.73 -7.18
CA GLY A 107 -2.63 -13.09 -7.11
C GLY A 107 -3.38 -13.38 -5.81
N GLY A 108 -2.65 -13.50 -4.69
CA GLY A 108 -3.17 -13.73 -3.34
C GLY A 108 -3.76 -15.11 -3.08
N SER A 109 -3.85 -15.98 -4.07
CA SER A 109 -4.47 -17.30 -3.93
C SER A 109 -3.47 -18.43 -3.63
N GLN A 110 -2.18 -18.14 -3.68
CA GLN A 110 -1.11 -19.10 -3.50
C GLN A 110 -0.46 -18.95 -2.12
N PRO A 111 0.25 -20.00 -1.62
CA PRO A 111 1.00 -19.92 -0.37
C PRO A 111 2.41 -19.34 -0.64
N GLU A 112 2.52 -18.02 -0.69
CA GLU A 112 3.78 -17.31 -1.03
C GLU A 112 4.52 -16.79 0.23
N CYS A 113 4.19 -17.31 1.42
CA CYS A 113 4.84 -16.92 2.67
C CYS A 113 5.50 -18.10 3.41
N GLU A 114 5.82 -19.19 2.73
CA GLU A 114 6.56 -20.27 3.34
C GLU A 114 8.00 -19.85 3.67
N ALA A 115 8.66 -20.59 4.57
CA ALA A 115 10.06 -20.30 4.95
C ALA A 115 11.03 -20.35 3.76
N THR A 116 10.69 -21.10 2.73
CA THR A 116 11.49 -21.31 1.52
C THR A 116 11.20 -20.31 0.41
N ASP A 117 10.13 -19.54 0.52
CA ASP A 117 9.78 -18.56 -0.50
C ASP A 117 10.75 -17.37 -0.49
N PRO A 118 10.99 -16.77 -1.65
CA PRO A 118 11.83 -15.59 -1.74
C PRO A 118 11.32 -14.45 -0.82
N ASP A 119 12.23 -13.71 -0.23
CA ASP A 119 11.86 -12.58 0.63
C ASP A 119 11.02 -11.53 -0.12
N VAL A 120 11.25 -11.37 -1.43
CA VAL A 120 10.50 -10.44 -2.27
C VAL A 120 9.00 -10.75 -2.29
N ASP A 121 8.59 -12.02 -2.20
CA ASP A 121 7.19 -12.44 -2.29
C ASP A 121 6.40 -12.17 -1.00
N LYS A 122 7.10 -11.87 0.08
CA LYS A 122 6.53 -11.60 1.42
C LYS A 122 7.00 -10.25 1.97
N SER A 123 7.16 -9.24 1.08
CA SER A 123 7.71 -7.93 1.45
C SER A 123 6.80 -6.75 1.11
N TRP A 124 6.74 -5.76 2.01
CA TRP A 124 6.46 -4.38 1.67
C TRP A 124 7.77 -3.64 1.43
N PHE A 125 7.78 -2.77 0.42
CA PHE A 125 8.96 -2.04 -0.02
C PHE A 125 8.82 -0.56 0.28
N PHE A 126 9.90 0.08 0.70
CA PHE A 126 9.96 1.48 1.07
C PHE A 126 10.91 2.25 0.16
N TYR A 127 10.40 3.33 -0.41
CA TYR A 127 11.15 4.19 -1.32
C TYR A 127 11.05 5.65 -0.88
N ASP A 128 12.09 6.40 -1.12
CA ASP A 128 12.01 7.86 -1.05
C ASP A 128 10.98 8.34 -2.06
N ALA A 129 9.98 9.08 -1.60
CA ALA A 129 8.81 9.41 -2.41
C ALA A 129 9.12 10.38 -3.54
N GLN A 130 10.16 11.20 -3.41
CA GLN A 130 10.55 12.19 -4.41
C GLN A 130 11.50 11.63 -5.46
N THR A 131 12.41 10.76 -5.04
CA THR A 131 13.52 10.30 -5.90
C THR A 131 13.36 8.87 -6.39
N GLY A 132 12.51 8.06 -5.75
CA GLY A 132 12.38 6.63 -6.01
C GLY A 132 13.57 5.79 -5.53
N ALA A 133 14.46 6.37 -4.71
CA ALA A 133 15.55 5.61 -4.12
C ALA A 133 15.01 4.60 -3.10
N LYS A 134 15.43 3.34 -3.20
CA LYS A 134 15.03 2.31 -2.23
C LYS A 134 15.61 2.63 -0.86
N LEU A 135 14.76 2.71 0.15
CA LEU A 135 15.14 2.93 1.55
C LEU A 135 15.22 1.62 2.32
N GLY A 136 14.40 0.63 1.97
CA GLY A 136 14.39 -0.66 2.64
C GLY A 136 13.18 -1.51 2.25
N GLN A 137 12.96 -2.56 3.03
CA GLN A 137 11.79 -3.43 2.93
C GLN A 137 11.49 -4.10 4.27
N PHE A 138 10.24 -4.41 4.48
CA PHE A 138 9.81 -5.32 5.55
C PHE A 138 9.58 -6.70 4.95
N VAL A 139 10.12 -7.74 5.57
CA VAL A 139 9.87 -9.13 5.22
C VAL A 139 9.03 -9.74 6.33
N LEU A 140 7.93 -10.41 6.00
CA LEU A 140 7.07 -11.06 6.99
C LEU A 140 7.87 -12.12 7.77
N PRO A 141 8.03 -11.95 9.11
CA PRO A 141 8.92 -12.83 9.89
C PRO A 141 8.26 -14.14 10.33
N ARG A 142 6.97 -14.34 10.01
CA ARG A 142 6.16 -15.50 10.42
C ARG A 142 5.89 -16.40 9.24
N PRO A 143 6.71 -17.45 8.98
CA PRO A 143 6.46 -18.38 7.88
C PRO A 143 5.12 -19.07 8.05
N GLN A 144 4.38 -19.16 6.95
CA GLN A 144 3.12 -19.87 6.88
C GLN A 144 3.29 -21.27 6.29
N THR A 145 2.23 -22.04 6.24
CA THR A 145 2.25 -23.39 5.67
C THR A 145 1.69 -23.40 4.25
N ALA A 146 2.01 -24.42 3.47
CA ALA A 146 1.45 -24.62 2.12
C ALA A 146 -0.10 -24.76 2.08
N ALA A 147 -0.75 -24.82 3.24
CA ALA A 147 -2.21 -24.85 3.34
C ALA A 147 -2.84 -23.47 3.48
N GLU A 148 -2.05 -22.41 3.55
CA GLU A 148 -2.48 -21.04 3.84
C GLU A 148 -2.13 -20.16 2.65
N ASN A 149 -3.14 -19.62 1.95
CA ASN A 149 -2.87 -18.59 0.97
C ASN A 149 -2.35 -17.34 1.68
N CYS A 150 -1.23 -16.86 1.25
CA CYS A 150 -0.55 -15.75 1.86
C CYS A 150 0.31 -15.00 0.86
N THR A 151 0.15 -13.72 0.87
CA THR A 151 1.11 -12.73 0.38
C THR A 151 0.92 -11.45 1.19
N ILE A 152 1.90 -10.60 1.23
CA ILE A 152 1.75 -9.24 1.74
C ILE A 152 0.80 -8.48 0.81
N HIS A 153 -0.33 -8.00 1.36
CA HIS A 153 -1.42 -7.47 0.56
C HIS A 153 -1.68 -5.99 0.84
N ASN A 154 -2.92 -5.63 1.15
CA ASN A 154 -3.33 -4.25 1.38
C ASN A 154 -2.93 -3.74 2.77
N TYR A 155 -2.61 -2.48 2.85
CA TYR A 155 -2.18 -1.85 4.08
C TYR A 155 -2.69 -0.40 4.16
N ASN A 156 -2.61 0.16 5.35
CA ASN A 156 -2.95 1.54 5.63
C ASN A 156 -1.87 2.17 6.52
N ILE A 157 -1.51 3.40 6.24
CA ILE A 157 -0.51 4.14 7.02
C ILE A 157 -1.19 4.83 8.19
N VAL A 158 -0.71 4.57 9.40
CA VAL A 158 -1.24 5.21 10.61
C VAL A 158 -0.88 6.70 10.61
N PRO A 159 -1.86 7.62 10.80
CA PRO A 159 -1.63 9.05 10.74
C PRO A 159 -0.87 9.54 12.00
N THR A 160 0.43 9.51 11.96
CA THR A 160 1.31 9.97 13.03
C THR A 160 2.48 10.77 12.46
N ASP A 161 2.88 11.83 13.17
CA ASP A 161 3.98 12.73 12.83
C ASP A 161 5.32 12.34 13.47
N LYS A 162 5.35 11.27 14.25
CA LYS A 162 6.53 10.90 15.06
C LYS A 162 7.21 9.61 14.63
N ARG A 163 6.54 8.83 13.82
CA ARG A 163 7.02 7.54 13.35
C ARG A 163 6.24 7.07 12.14
N TYR A 164 6.80 6.15 11.42
CA TYR A 164 6.10 5.48 10.33
C TYR A 164 5.59 4.12 10.80
N LEU A 165 4.27 4.00 10.84
CA LEU A 165 3.59 2.75 11.14
C LEU A 165 2.63 2.41 10.02
N LEU A 166 2.59 1.15 9.62
CA LEU A 166 1.53 0.62 8.79
C LEU A 166 0.78 -0.50 9.52
N VAL A 167 -0.46 -0.66 9.18
CA VAL A 167 -1.26 -1.85 9.48
C VAL A 167 -1.61 -2.51 8.16
N GLY A 168 -1.37 -3.80 8.03
CA GLY A 168 -1.56 -4.47 6.75
C GLY A 168 -2.04 -5.89 6.89
N GLY A 169 -2.76 -6.35 5.86
CA GLY A 169 -3.30 -7.69 5.74
C GLY A 169 -2.40 -8.58 4.90
N ASN A 170 -2.36 -9.85 5.26
CA ASN A 170 -1.52 -10.86 4.62
C ASN A 170 -2.33 -12.12 4.32
N TYR A 171 -3.59 -11.99 3.95
CA TYR A 171 -4.52 -13.11 3.77
C TYR A 171 -4.57 -14.04 5.00
N GLN A 172 -4.32 -15.34 4.85
CA GLN A 172 -4.39 -16.29 5.96
C GLN A 172 -3.23 -16.17 6.96
N ALA A 173 -2.18 -15.38 6.67
CA ALA A 173 -1.20 -14.97 7.68
C ALA A 173 -1.70 -13.81 8.57
N GLY A 174 -2.97 -13.40 8.42
CA GLY A 174 -3.61 -12.40 9.27
C GLY A 174 -3.08 -10.99 9.06
N ILE A 175 -3.04 -10.19 10.14
CA ILE A 175 -2.62 -8.79 10.11
C ILE A 175 -1.26 -8.59 10.75
N SER A 176 -0.53 -7.61 10.22
CA SER A 176 0.73 -7.11 10.78
C SER A 176 0.63 -5.62 11.09
N VAL A 177 1.27 -5.19 12.18
CA VAL A 177 1.57 -3.79 12.46
C VAL A 177 3.08 -3.64 12.38
N VAL A 178 3.55 -2.79 11.47
CA VAL A 178 4.98 -2.65 11.19
C VAL A 178 5.44 -1.24 11.50
N ASP A 179 6.47 -1.13 12.33
CA ASP A 179 7.23 0.11 12.50
C ASP A 179 8.35 0.15 11.45
N PHE A 180 8.28 1.11 10.55
CA PHE A 180 9.29 1.38 9.52
C PHE A 180 9.84 2.81 9.60
N THR A 181 9.84 3.38 10.83
CA THR A 181 10.47 4.69 11.10
C THR A 181 11.93 4.73 10.64
N ASP A 182 12.60 3.60 10.73
CA ASP A 182 13.84 3.30 10.00
C ASP A 182 13.52 2.26 8.91
N PRO A 183 13.30 2.67 7.65
CA PRO A 183 12.87 1.76 6.59
C PRO A 183 13.86 0.62 6.31
N ALA A 184 15.15 0.82 6.60
CA ALA A 184 16.18 -0.21 6.43
C ALA A 184 16.10 -1.31 7.52
N ASN A 185 15.46 -1.00 8.65
CA ASN A 185 15.31 -1.88 9.80
C ASN A 185 13.84 -2.01 10.24
N ALA A 186 12.93 -2.09 9.28
CA ALA A 186 11.51 -2.24 9.56
C ALA A 186 11.20 -3.51 10.36
N THR A 187 10.30 -3.42 11.35
CA THR A 187 10.01 -4.52 12.27
C THR A 187 8.51 -4.70 12.51
N GLU A 188 8.05 -5.94 12.60
CA GLU A 188 6.70 -6.26 13.07
C GLU A 188 6.61 -6.02 14.58
N VAL A 189 5.76 -5.09 14.99
CA VAL A 189 5.61 -4.69 16.39
C VAL A 189 4.36 -5.24 17.05
N ALA A 190 3.40 -5.68 16.25
CA ALA A 190 2.21 -6.42 16.67
C ALA A 190 1.65 -7.20 15.47
N TYR A 191 0.92 -8.27 15.76
CA TYR A 191 0.22 -9.05 14.74
C TYR A 191 -0.98 -9.78 15.35
N ALA A 192 -1.88 -10.24 14.48
CA ALA A 192 -2.89 -11.24 14.78
C ALA A 192 -2.94 -12.24 13.64
N ASP A 193 -2.70 -13.50 13.96
CA ASP A 193 -2.57 -14.60 12.99
C ASP A 193 -3.43 -15.79 13.47
N PRO A 194 -4.76 -15.70 13.30
CA PRO A 194 -5.66 -16.76 13.72
C PRO A 194 -5.61 -17.92 12.72
N ALA A 195 -5.61 -19.15 13.24
CA ALA A 195 -5.62 -20.34 12.39
C ALA A 195 -6.71 -20.28 11.30
N PRO A 196 -6.40 -20.67 10.04
CA PRO A 196 -7.35 -20.54 8.94
C PRO A 196 -8.63 -21.33 9.19
N LEU A 197 -9.80 -20.73 8.86
CA LEU A 197 -11.09 -21.42 8.93
C LEU A 197 -11.26 -22.43 7.78
N VAL A 198 -10.65 -22.14 6.65
CA VAL A 198 -10.75 -22.93 5.42
C VAL A 198 -9.36 -23.16 4.81
N PRO A 199 -8.54 -24.01 5.42
CA PRO A 199 -7.22 -24.32 4.87
C PRO A 199 -7.31 -24.76 3.40
N THR A 200 -6.29 -24.45 2.59
CA THR A 200 -6.24 -24.74 1.15
C THR A 200 -7.26 -24.01 0.28
N GLN A 201 -7.95 -23.02 0.83
CA GLN A 201 -8.89 -22.18 0.09
C GLN A 201 -8.54 -20.70 0.31
N LEU A 202 -8.98 -19.85 -0.60
CA LEU A 202 -8.82 -18.40 -0.45
C LEU A 202 -9.55 -17.92 0.82
N GLY A 203 -8.84 -17.24 1.69
CA GLY A 203 -9.36 -16.75 2.97
C GLY A 203 -8.42 -15.76 3.64
N GLY A 204 -8.78 -15.35 4.85
CA GLY A 204 -8.00 -14.44 5.66
C GLY A 204 -8.20 -12.97 5.33
N ASP A 205 -7.30 -12.12 5.78
CA ASP A 205 -7.42 -10.67 5.67
C ASP A 205 -7.25 -10.20 4.22
N TRP A 206 -8.30 -9.57 3.68
CA TRP A 206 -8.25 -8.89 2.39
C TRP A 206 -7.68 -7.48 2.51
N SER A 207 -8.08 -6.73 3.56
CA SER A 207 -7.63 -5.36 3.74
C SER A 207 -7.78 -4.89 5.17
N THR A 208 -6.84 -4.09 5.61
CA THR A 208 -6.71 -3.61 6.98
C THR A 208 -6.60 -2.09 6.99
N TYR A 209 -7.43 -1.43 7.80
CA TYR A 209 -7.53 0.02 7.87
C TYR A 209 -7.36 0.50 9.31
N TYR A 210 -6.52 1.50 9.53
CA TYR A 210 -6.46 2.21 10.82
C TYR A 210 -7.39 3.42 10.80
N TYR A 211 -8.27 3.52 11.78
CA TYR A 211 -9.09 4.70 11.96
C TYR A 211 -9.33 4.99 13.45
N ASN A 212 -8.87 6.17 13.89
CA ASN A 212 -9.15 6.73 15.21
C ASN A 212 -8.94 5.77 16.40
N GLY A 213 -7.80 5.05 16.41
CA GLY A 213 -7.41 4.15 17.50
C GLY A 213 -7.95 2.74 17.37
N ARG A 214 -8.47 2.38 16.20
CA ARG A 214 -8.92 1.03 15.87
C ARG A 214 -8.33 0.56 14.56
N ILE A 215 -8.15 -0.74 14.44
CA ILE A 215 -7.84 -1.41 13.18
C ILE A 215 -9.09 -2.16 12.76
N TYR A 216 -9.52 -1.91 11.53
CA TYR A 216 -10.67 -2.57 10.91
C TYR A 216 -10.14 -3.52 9.84
N GLU A 217 -10.33 -4.80 10.07
CA GLU A 217 -9.92 -5.88 9.19
C GLU A 217 -11.12 -6.38 8.40
N SER A 218 -10.96 -6.52 7.09
CA SER A 218 -11.92 -7.18 6.21
C SER A 218 -11.42 -8.59 5.89
N ASP A 219 -11.81 -9.57 6.68
CA ASP A 219 -11.45 -10.99 6.48
C ASP A 219 -12.46 -11.67 5.56
N ILE A 220 -11.97 -12.34 4.52
CA ILE A 220 -12.78 -13.05 3.51
C ILE A 220 -13.70 -14.10 4.15
N THR A 221 -13.21 -14.78 5.18
CA THR A 221 -13.89 -15.92 5.82
C THR A 221 -14.59 -15.56 7.12
N ARG A 222 -14.12 -14.53 7.84
CA ARG A 222 -14.66 -14.12 9.15
C ARG A 222 -15.49 -12.84 9.08
N GLY A 223 -15.37 -12.08 7.98
CA GLY A 223 -16.03 -10.78 7.83
C GLY A 223 -15.27 -9.66 8.53
N LEU A 224 -16.00 -8.70 9.13
CA LEU A 224 -15.39 -7.56 9.79
C LEU A 224 -14.86 -7.94 11.18
N ILE A 225 -13.57 -7.70 11.39
CA ILE A 225 -12.93 -7.81 12.70
C ILE A 225 -12.42 -6.44 13.11
N ILE A 226 -12.52 -6.10 14.38
CA ILE A 226 -12.06 -4.81 14.92
C ILE A 226 -11.05 -5.07 16.02
N TRP A 227 -9.84 -4.55 15.81
CA TRP A 227 -8.73 -4.67 16.76
C TRP A 227 -8.44 -3.35 17.46
N ASN A 228 -7.93 -3.44 18.66
CA ASN A 228 -7.33 -2.31 19.35
C ASN A 228 -5.83 -2.36 19.15
N LEU A 229 -5.27 -1.34 18.54
CA LEU A 229 -3.83 -1.12 18.63
C LEU A 229 -3.56 -0.44 19.96
N SER A 230 -2.99 -1.20 20.91
CA SER A 230 -2.79 -0.75 22.28
C SER A 230 -1.34 -0.39 22.59
N GLY A 231 -1.17 0.38 23.64
CA GLY A 231 0.14 0.72 24.18
C GLY A 231 0.76 1.94 23.52
N LYS A 232 2.08 1.88 23.32
CA LYS A 232 2.85 3.01 22.80
C LYS A 232 2.75 3.21 21.27
N TRP A 233 2.19 2.24 20.58
CA TRP A 233 2.29 2.21 19.11
C TRP A 233 1.37 3.21 18.42
N ASP A 234 0.19 3.44 18.93
CA ASP A 234 -0.72 4.48 18.46
C ASP A 234 -0.57 5.82 19.20
N ALA A 235 0.43 5.91 20.10
CA ALA A 235 0.70 7.15 20.81
C ALA A 235 1.15 8.25 19.84
N GLY A 236 0.38 9.32 19.76
CA GLY A 236 0.59 10.41 18.81
C GLY A 236 -0.14 10.25 17.48
N ALA A 237 -0.87 9.14 17.29
CA ALA A 237 -1.74 9.02 16.13
C ALA A 237 -2.85 10.07 16.16
N ARG A 238 -3.00 10.78 15.06
CA ARG A 238 -4.03 11.82 14.94
C ARG A 238 -5.39 11.22 14.72
N LYS A 239 -6.40 11.83 15.33
CA LYS A 239 -7.80 11.56 15.01
C LYS A 239 -8.22 12.47 13.88
N LEU A 240 -8.80 11.86 12.87
CA LEU A 240 -9.30 12.57 11.69
C LEU A 240 -10.83 12.50 11.69
N ASP A 241 -11.48 13.62 11.39
CA ASP A 241 -12.94 13.70 11.31
C ASP A 241 -13.47 13.00 10.06
N PHE A 242 -12.65 12.99 9.03
CA PHE A 242 -12.92 12.28 7.78
C PHE A 242 -11.62 11.63 7.31
N LEU A 243 -11.73 10.50 6.65
CA LEU A 243 -10.60 9.77 6.10
C LEU A 243 -11.09 8.93 4.92
N ASN A 244 -10.32 8.96 3.84
CA ASN A 244 -10.28 7.81 2.97
C ASN A 244 -9.34 6.80 3.65
N PRO A 245 -9.83 5.69 4.19
CA PRO A 245 -8.98 4.77 4.94
C PRO A 245 -7.92 4.11 4.07
N GLN A 246 -8.08 4.11 2.76
CA GLN A 246 -7.21 3.42 1.83
C GLN A 246 -5.94 4.22 1.49
N THR A 247 -6.00 5.55 1.55
CA THR A 247 -4.87 6.38 1.12
C THR A 247 -4.65 7.56 2.06
N SER A 248 -3.39 7.99 2.17
CA SER A 248 -3.01 9.27 2.78
C SER A 248 -3.27 10.37 1.74
N MET A 249 -4.35 11.11 1.89
CA MET A 249 -4.81 12.04 0.85
C MET A 249 -4.16 13.42 0.92
N PHE A 250 -3.56 13.77 2.04
CA PHE A 250 -2.93 15.09 2.27
C PHE A 250 -1.87 14.99 3.36
N THR A 251 -0.88 15.87 3.28
CA THR A 251 0.16 15.93 4.30
C THR A 251 -0.39 16.43 5.63
N ILE A 252 0.06 15.81 6.71
CA ILE A 252 -0.16 16.26 8.07
C ILE A 252 1.17 16.74 8.64
N GLY A 253 1.28 18.03 8.91
CA GLY A 253 2.43 18.67 9.54
C GLY A 253 2.29 18.76 11.06
#